data_54e9d1ef01a07087d84a81b171f7a117
#
_entry.id   54e9d1ef01a07087d84a81b171f7a117
#
_cell.length_a   1.000
_cell.length_b   1.000
_cell.length_c   1.000
_cell.angle_alpha   90.00
_cell.angle_beta   90.00
_cell.angle_gamma   90.00
#
_symmetry.space_group_name_H-M   'P 1'
#
loop_
_entity.id
_entity.type
_entity.pdbx_description
1 polymer ?
#
loop_
_entity_poly.entity_id
_entity_poly.type
_entity_poly.pdbx_seq_one_letter_code
_entity_poly.pdbx_strand_id
1 'polypeptide(L)'
;KIYKPSNFESVELLNMRENRGHARCNAFGIRYVFQNKKFDNLILMDGDGEDRPEEIKSLVKKIIENPDLSVVAKRIKRSEGLFFQTLYQLHKLITFIFTGQNINFGNYCILTRSDVEKLHSKASLWSSFSGSVKNNLKPLNEINSIRGLRYFGPSQMSLLKLIIHSLSIIAVFKYKVFLRSTLMLIILFFLNS
;
A
#
# COMPACT_ATOMS: atom_id res chain seq x y z
N LYS A 1 3.40 -0.24 30.52
CA LYS A 1 2.57 0.99 30.34
C LYS A 1 2.84 1.55 28.97
N ILE A 2 1.79 1.81 28.18
CA ILE A 2 1.92 2.51 26.89
C ILE A 2 2.00 4.01 27.22
N TYR A 3 3.05 4.67 26.74
CA TYR A 3 3.18 6.13 26.88
C TYR A 3 2.15 6.81 25.99
N LYS A 4 1.36 7.72 26.54
CA LYS A 4 0.39 8.54 25.82
C LYS A 4 0.89 9.98 25.80
N PRO A 5 1.30 10.53 24.63
CA PRO A 5 1.60 11.95 24.50
C PRO A 5 0.37 12.82 24.77
N SER A 6 0.57 14.03 25.31
CA SER A 6 -0.53 14.94 25.71
C SER A 6 -1.50 15.31 24.57
N ASN A 7 -1.01 15.32 23.33
CA ASN A 7 -1.79 15.68 22.13
C ASN A 7 -2.60 14.51 21.54
N PHE A 8 -2.58 13.34 22.18
CA PHE A 8 -3.34 12.18 21.73
C PHE A 8 -4.56 11.96 22.62
N GLU A 9 -5.73 11.77 22.04
CA GLU A 9 -6.93 11.40 22.76
C GLU A 9 -6.79 10.01 23.38
N SER A 10 -6.32 9.02 22.60
CA SER A 10 -6.06 7.67 23.07
C SER A 10 -4.89 7.03 22.34
N VAL A 11 -4.29 6.02 22.99
CA VAL A 11 -3.30 5.11 22.36
C VAL A 11 -3.77 3.69 22.66
N GLU A 12 -3.98 2.91 21.60
CA GLU A 12 -4.43 1.52 21.69
C GLU A 12 -3.45 0.58 21.03
N LEU A 13 -3.20 -0.55 21.65
CA LEU A 13 -2.35 -1.62 21.13
C LEU A 13 -3.21 -2.81 20.70
N LEU A 14 -3.21 -3.11 19.41
CA LEU A 14 -3.89 -4.27 18.86
C LEU A 14 -2.86 -5.39 18.59
N ASN A 15 -2.88 -6.43 19.42
CA ASN A 15 -2.01 -7.58 19.28
C ASN A 15 -2.64 -8.63 18.37
N MET A 16 -1.95 -9.00 17.29
CA MET A 16 -2.31 -10.16 16.49
C MET A 16 -1.90 -11.44 17.21
N ARG A 17 -2.75 -12.48 17.18
CA ARG A 17 -2.45 -13.78 17.81
C ARG A 17 -1.20 -14.45 17.22
N GLU A 18 -0.93 -14.20 15.94
CA GLU A 18 0.21 -14.74 15.20
C GLU A 18 0.67 -13.75 14.12
N ASN A 19 1.92 -13.86 13.68
CA ASN A 19 2.44 -13.06 12.58
C ASN A 19 1.94 -13.59 11.23
N ARG A 20 0.98 -12.90 10.64
CA ARG A 20 0.44 -13.18 9.28
C ARG A 20 0.88 -12.17 8.22
N GLY A 21 1.87 -11.35 8.55
CA GLY A 21 2.44 -10.32 7.68
C GLY A 21 1.67 -9.00 7.71
N HIS A 22 2.35 -7.94 7.27
CA HIS A 22 1.89 -6.55 7.38
C HIS A 22 0.56 -6.27 6.65
N ALA A 23 0.34 -6.88 5.46
CA ALA A 23 -0.88 -6.65 4.69
C ALA A 23 -2.15 -7.05 5.47
N ARG A 24 -2.10 -8.21 6.15
CA ARG A 24 -3.22 -8.69 6.99
C ARG A 24 -3.38 -7.88 8.26
N CYS A 25 -2.28 -7.43 8.86
CA CYS A 25 -2.31 -6.54 10.00
C CYS A 25 -2.99 -5.21 9.63
N ASN A 26 -2.62 -4.59 8.52
CA ASN A 26 -3.24 -3.37 8.01
C ASN A 26 -4.73 -3.59 7.69
N ALA A 27 -5.09 -4.69 7.03
CA ALA A 27 -6.49 -5.01 6.74
C ALA A 27 -7.34 -5.15 8.00
N PHE A 28 -6.80 -5.81 9.03
CA PHE A 28 -7.45 -5.92 10.34
C PHE A 28 -7.58 -4.56 11.01
N GLY A 29 -6.50 -3.77 11.07
CA GLY A 29 -6.49 -2.44 11.67
C GLY A 29 -7.49 -1.49 11.03
N ILE A 30 -7.54 -1.44 9.68
CA ILE A 30 -8.51 -0.61 8.94
C ILE A 30 -9.95 -1.01 9.31
N ARG A 31 -10.25 -2.32 9.32
CA ARG A 31 -11.57 -2.83 9.67
C ARG A 31 -11.93 -2.50 11.12
N TYR A 32 -10.99 -2.71 12.04
CA TYR A 32 -11.20 -2.40 13.46
C TYR A 32 -11.51 -0.91 13.68
N VAL A 33 -10.71 -0.02 13.08
CA VAL A 33 -10.93 1.43 13.20
C VAL A 33 -12.26 1.83 12.61
N PHE A 34 -12.61 1.32 11.42
CA PHE A 34 -13.89 1.63 10.79
C PHE A 34 -15.10 1.23 11.65
N GLN A 35 -15.02 0.05 12.27
CA GLN A 35 -16.14 -0.50 13.07
C GLN A 35 -16.24 0.09 14.47
N ASN A 36 -15.12 0.52 15.08
CA ASN A 36 -15.07 0.84 16.52
C ASN A 36 -14.71 2.30 16.80
N LYS A 37 -14.32 3.10 15.79
CA LYS A 37 -13.86 4.48 16.01
C LYS A 37 -14.63 5.46 15.14
N LYS A 38 -14.82 6.67 15.70
CA LYS A 38 -15.25 7.84 14.92
C LYS A 38 -13.99 8.56 14.46
N PHE A 39 -13.91 8.88 13.19
CA PHE A 39 -12.78 9.61 12.59
C PHE A 39 -13.21 10.25 11.27
N ASP A 40 -12.56 11.31 10.87
CA ASP A 40 -12.73 11.95 9.56
C ASP A 40 -11.72 11.38 8.56
N ASN A 41 -10.49 11.20 8.99
CA ASN A 41 -9.40 10.70 8.16
C ASN A 41 -8.60 9.62 8.91
N LEU A 42 -8.07 8.63 8.16
CA LEU A 42 -7.24 7.55 8.68
C LEU A 42 -5.85 7.63 8.05
N ILE A 43 -4.82 7.84 8.88
CA ILE A 43 -3.42 7.76 8.41
C ILE A 43 -2.89 6.35 8.66
N LEU A 44 -2.31 5.74 7.62
CA LEU A 44 -1.53 4.52 7.72
C LEU A 44 -0.05 4.87 7.57
N MET A 45 0.79 4.32 8.44
CA MET A 45 2.23 4.56 8.47
C MET A 45 2.94 3.33 9.03
N ASP A 46 4.05 2.91 8.42
CA ASP A 46 4.92 1.88 8.99
C ASP A 46 5.70 2.45 10.18
N GLY A 47 5.77 1.71 11.30
CA GLY A 47 6.37 2.18 12.55
C GLY A 47 7.88 1.95 12.66
N ASP A 48 8.57 1.57 11.57
CA ASP A 48 9.99 1.23 11.58
C ASP A 48 10.93 2.40 11.22
N GLY A 49 10.37 3.59 10.97
CA GLY A 49 11.11 4.80 10.63
C GLY A 49 11.29 5.04 9.12
N GLU A 50 10.94 4.06 8.28
CA GLU A 50 11.02 4.24 6.83
C GLU A 50 9.96 5.21 6.30
N ASP A 51 8.75 5.20 6.87
CA ASP A 51 7.74 6.24 6.67
C ASP A 51 8.01 7.37 7.67
N ARG A 52 8.29 8.56 7.16
CA ARG A 52 8.78 9.69 7.97
C ARG A 52 7.63 10.46 8.63
N PRO A 53 7.59 10.57 9.97
CA PRO A 53 6.53 11.31 10.67
C PRO A 53 6.41 12.78 10.24
N GLU A 54 7.51 13.42 9.82
CA GLU A 54 7.54 14.81 9.38
C GLU A 54 6.66 15.04 8.14
N GLU A 55 6.50 14.00 7.29
CA GLU A 55 5.71 14.07 6.06
C GLU A 55 4.20 13.98 6.34
N ILE A 56 3.75 13.65 7.56
CA ILE A 56 2.34 13.71 7.96
C ILE A 56 1.77 15.10 7.70
N LYS A 57 2.54 16.15 7.95
CA LYS A 57 2.11 17.53 7.68
C LYS A 57 1.75 17.75 6.21
N SER A 58 2.53 17.16 5.31
CA SER A 58 2.29 17.25 3.85
C SER A 58 1.06 16.47 3.42
N LEU A 59 0.83 15.27 4.00
CA LEU A 59 -0.39 14.47 3.79
C LEU A 59 -1.63 15.25 4.26
N VAL A 60 -1.58 15.80 5.47
CA VAL A 60 -2.69 16.56 6.06
C VAL A 60 -2.97 17.84 5.26
N LYS A 61 -1.94 18.58 4.88
CA LYS A 61 -2.10 19.76 4.02
C LYS A 61 -2.81 19.39 2.71
N LYS A 62 -2.38 18.28 2.06
CA LYS A 62 -2.92 17.87 0.78
C LYS A 62 -4.37 17.39 0.85
N ILE A 63 -4.79 16.73 1.94
CA ILE A 63 -6.19 16.32 2.09
C ILE A 63 -7.09 17.51 2.46
N ILE A 64 -6.59 18.52 3.17
CA ILE A 64 -7.33 19.75 3.44
C ILE A 64 -7.60 20.53 2.13
N GLU A 65 -6.64 20.54 1.19
CA GLU A 65 -6.83 21.16 -0.13
C GLU A 65 -7.91 20.45 -0.96
N ASN A 66 -8.10 19.14 -0.77
CA ASN A 66 -9.06 18.30 -1.49
C ASN A 66 -9.67 17.26 -0.55
N PRO A 67 -10.67 17.63 0.27
CA PRO A 67 -11.19 16.77 1.35
C PRO A 67 -11.82 15.46 0.90
N ASP A 68 -12.26 15.38 -0.35
CA ASP A 68 -12.93 14.21 -0.91
C ASP A 68 -11.95 13.16 -1.47
N LEU A 69 -10.67 13.49 -1.54
CA LEU A 69 -9.66 12.63 -2.17
C LEU A 69 -8.60 12.16 -1.19
N SER A 70 -8.50 10.86 -0.99
CA SER A 70 -7.39 10.24 -0.26
C SER A 70 -6.04 10.58 -0.88
N VAL A 71 -4.99 10.67 -0.05
CA VAL A 71 -3.64 11.07 -0.47
C VAL A 71 -2.66 9.93 -0.17
N VAL A 72 -1.88 9.54 -1.17
CA VAL A 72 -0.84 8.52 -1.04
C VAL A 72 0.56 9.13 -1.13
N ALA A 73 1.51 8.59 -0.36
CA ALA A 73 2.89 8.98 -0.39
C ALA A 73 3.64 8.21 -1.48
N LYS A 74 3.94 8.89 -2.60
CA LYS A 74 4.68 8.35 -3.73
C LYS A 74 6.16 8.33 -3.45
N ARG A 75 6.77 7.17 -3.48
CA ARG A 75 8.20 7.00 -3.23
C ARG A 75 9.03 7.46 -4.42
N ILE A 76 9.77 8.58 -4.26
CA ILE A 76 10.59 9.19 -5.32
C ILE A 76 12.07 8.81 -5.25
N LYS A 77 12.58 8.39 -4.09
CA LYS A 77 13.96 8.00 -3.89
C LYS A 77 14.06 6.68 -3.12
N ARG A 78 14.95 5.81 -3.57
CA ARG A 78 15.30 4.54 -2.94
C ARG A 78 16.78 4.51 -2.60
N SER A 79 17.11 4.03 -1.42
CA SER A 79 18.48 3.86 -0.93
C SER A 79 19.05 2.46 -1.20
N GLU A 80 18.31 1.62 -1.92
CA GLU A 80 18.66 0.21 -2.14
C GLU A 80 19.69 0.07 -3.26
N GLY A 81 20.59 -0.94 -3.17
CA GLY A 81 21.63 -1.21 -4.16
C GLY A 81 21.08 -1.53 -5.56
N LEU A 82 21.93 -1.45 -6.59
CA LEU A 82 21.57 -1.61 -8.02
C LEU A 82 20.78 -2.90 -8.30
N PHE A 83 21.13 -4.01 -7.68
CA PHE A 83 20.44 -5.30 -7.83
C PHE A 83 18.95 -5.21 -7.45
N PHE A 84 18.64 -4.64 -6.29
CA PHE A 84 17.25 -4.47 -5.85
C PHE A 84 16.49 -3.44 -6.69
N GLN A 85 17.18 -2.41 -7.19
CA GLN A 85 16.57 -1.46 -8.13
C GLN A 85 16.15 -2.15 -9.44
N THR A 86 17.00 -3.02 -9.99
CA THR A 86 16.70 -3.79 -11.21
C THR A 86 15.53 -4.74 -11.00
N LEU A 87 15.52 -5.50 -9.90
CA LEU A 87 14.40 -6.39 -9.54
C LEU A 87 13.08 -5.61 -9.40
N TYR A 88 13.15 -4.42 -8.83
CA TYR A 88 11.98 -3.56 -8.70
C TYR A 88 11.46 -3.05 -10.05
N GLN A 89 12.34 -2.65 -10.96
CA GLN A 89 11.93 -2.23 -12.31
C GLN A 89 11.31 -3.41 -13.07
N LEU A 90 11.90 -4.59 -12.97
CA LEU A 90 11.35 -5.82 -13.53
C LEU A 90 9.97 -6.12 -12.96
N HIS A 91 9.81 -6.05 -11.63
CA HIS A 91 8.51 -6.20 -10.99
C HIS A 91 7.48 -5.19 -11.50
N LYS A 92 7.85 -3.91 -11.64
CA LYS A 92 6.95 -2.88 -12.19
C LYS A 92 6.53 -3.19 -13.61
N LEU A 93 7.48 -3.62 -14.46
CA LEU A 93 7.22 -4.00 -15.85
C LEU A 93 6.24 -5.18 -15.91
N ILE A 94 6.51 -6.25 -15.17
CA ILE A 94 5.63 -7.43 -15.08
C ILE A 94 4.23 -7.02 -14.59
N THR A 95 4.16 -6.25 -13.52
CA THR A 95 2.88 -5.76 -12.99
C THR A 95 2.12 -4.95 -14.04
N PHE A 96 2.81 -4.07 -14.77
CA PHE A 96 2.19 -3.27 -15.82
C PHE A 96 1.70 -4.13 -17.00
N ILE A 97 2.51 -5.08 -17.46
CA ILE A 97 2.14 -5.98 -18.56
C ILE A 97 0.85 -6.74 -18.20
N PHE A 98 0.80 -7.37 -17.05
CA PHE A 98 -0.33 -8.22 -16.67
C PHE A 98 -1.54 -7.45 -16.16
N THR A 99 -1.36 -6.32 -15.49
CA THR A 99 -2.46 -5.60 -14.84
C THR A 99 -2.83 -4.27 -15.51
N GLY A 100 -1.94 -3.70 -16.31
CA GLY A 100 -2.05 -2.34 -16.82
C GLY A 100 -1.95 -1.27 -15.74
N GLN A 101 -1.42 -1.60 -14.53
CA GLN A 101 -1.36 -0.69 -13.41
C GLN A 101 0.08 -0.34 -13.05
N ASN A 102 0.32 0.93 -12.76
CA ASN A 102 1.55 1.41 -12.17
C ASN A 102 1.29 1.77 -10.71
N ILE A 103 1.95 1.04 -9.78
CA ILE A 103 1.84 1.24 -8.35
C ILE A 103 3.19 1.74 -7.85
N ASN A 104 3.22 2.98 -7.34
CA ASN A 104 4.43 3.68 -6.94
C ASN A 104 4.40 4.14 -5.46
N PHE A 105 3.43 3.67 -4.69
CA PHE A 105 3.26 3.93 -3.27
C PHE A 105 3.14 2.62 -2.46
N GLY A 106 3.41 2.72 -1.15
CA GLY A 106 3.28 1.63 -0.19
C GLY A 106 2.04 1.77 0.69
N ASN A 107 2.25 1.66 2.01
CA ASN A 107 1.18 1.80 3.01
C ASN A 107 0.97 3.26 3.44
N TYR A 108 2.00 4.11 3.30
CA TYR A 108 1.97 5.48 3.80
C TYR A 108 0.95 6.33 3.02
N CYS A 109 -0.10 6.73 3.71
CA CYS A 109 -1.19 7.49 3.12
C CYS A 109 -2.11 8.09 4.18
N ILE A 110 -2.99 8.99 3.75
CA ILE A 110 -4.16 9.43 4.50
C ILE A 110 -5.40 9.12 3.67
N LEU A 111 -6.33 8.38 4.24
CA LEU A 111 -7.59 7.97 3.63
C LEU A 111 -8.74 8.76 4.21
N THR A 112 -9.67 9.22 3.36
CA THR A 112 -10.95 9.75 3.82
C THR A 112 -11.81 8.65 4.43
N ARG A 113 -12.74 9.01 5.32
CA ARG A 113 -13.70 8.05 5.87
C ARG A 113 -14.49 7.31 4.78
N SER A 114 -14.94 8.02 3.74
CA SER A 114 -15.64 7.42 2.60
C SER A 114 -14.81 6.37 1.88
N ASP A 115 -13.50 6.60 1.71
CA ASP A 115 -12.62 5.64 1.06
C ASP A 115 -12.29 4.45 1.98
N VAL A 116 -12.17 4.66 3.30
CA VAL A 116 -12.06 3.57 4.27
C VAL A 116 -13.32 2.69 4.23
N GLU A 117 -14.52 3.28 4.12
CA GLU A 117 -15.77 2.55 3.97
C GLU A 117 -15.79 1.66 2.73
N LYS A 118 -15.29 2.14 1.59
CA LYS A 118 -15.16 1.33 0.36
C LYS A 118 -14.16 0.19 0.49
N LEU A 119 -13.12 0.36 1.34
CA LEU A 119 -12.00 -0.58 1.45
C LEU A 119 -12.16 -1.63 2.56
N HIS A 120 -12.70 -1.27 3.72
CA HIS A 120 -12.62 -2.08 4.96
C HIS A 120 -13.12 -3.53 4.79
N SER A 121 -14.07 -3.76 3.91
CA SER A 121 -14.67 -5.09 3.64
C SER A 121 -14.01 -5.83 2.48
N LYS A 122 -13.09 -5.19 1.73
CA LYS A 122 -12.52 -5.81 0.51
C LYS A 122 -11.54 -6.92 0.85
N ALA A 123 -11.78 -8.11 0.31
CA ALA A 123 -10.88 -9.26 0.46
C ALA A 123 -9.46 -8.98 -0.10
N SER A 124 -9.34 -8.11 -1.11
CA SER A 124 -8.05 -7.70 -1.69
C SER A 124 -7.09 -7.04 -0.71
N LEU A 125 -7.59 -6.41 0.37
CA LEU A 125 -6.75 -5.86 1.45
C LEU A 125 -5.87 -6.92 2.12
N TRP A 126 -6.35 -8.16 2.22
CA TRP A 126 -5.59 -9.27 2.81
C TRP A 126 -4.39 -9.69 1.96
N SER A 127 -4.42 -9.38 0.66
CA SER A 127 -3.33 -9.68 -0.27
C SER A 127 -2.36 -8.51 -0.36
N SER A 128 -2.86 -7.29 -0.64
CA SER A 128 -2.04 -6.10 -0.79
C SER A 128 -2.85 -4.83 -0.52
N PHE A 129 -2.34 -4.00 0.40
CA PHE A 129 -2.95 -2.69 0.67
C PHE A 129 -2.85 -1.76 -0.54
N SER A 130 -1.64 -1.51 -1.05
CA SER A 130 -1.43 -0.59 -2.18
C SER A 130 -2.15 -1.05 -3.46
N GLY A 131 -2.15 -2.37 -3.72
CA GLY A 131 -2.94 -2.97 -4.80
C GLY A 131 -4.43 -2.72 -4.63
N SER A 132 -4.97 -2.92 -3.42
CA SER A 132 -6.38 -2.73 -3.10
C SER A 132 -6.81 -1.27 -3.22
N VAL A 133 -6.01 -0.33 -2.69
CA VAL A 133 -6.22 1.12 -2.84
C VAL A 133 -6.27 1.48 -4.33
N LYS A 134 -5.26 1.06 -5.12
CA LYS A 134 -5.20 1.36 -6.56
C LYS A 134 -6.35 0.77 -7.36
N ASN A 135 -6.89 -0.36 -6.92
CA ASN A 135 -7.99 -1.04 -7.63
C ASN A 135 -9.37 -0.46 -7.30
N ASN A 136 -9.57 0.01 -6.07
CA ASN A 136 -10.89 0.37 -5.56
C ASN A 136 -11.10 1.88 -5.39
N LEU A 137 -10.03 2.66 -5.24
CA LEU A 137 -10.09 4.10 -5.03
C LEU A 137 -9.54 4.84 -6.23
N LYS A 138 -10.32 5.72 -6.80
CA LYS A 138 -9.93 6.65 -7.87
C LYS A 138 -10.92 7.83 -7.90
N PRO A 139 -10.44 9.05 -8.09
CA PRO A 139 -9.03 9.46 -8.16
C PRO A 139 -8.32 9.46 -6.79
N LEU A 140 -6.99 9.54 -6.79
CA LEU A 140 -6.15 9.69 -5.60
C LEU A 140 -5.24 10.91 -5.78
N ASN A 141 -5.02 11.65 -4.70
CA ASN A 141 -3.96 12.64 -4.64
C ASN A 141 -2.63 11.98 -4.26
N GLU A 142 -1.52 12.60 -4.66
CA GLU A 142 -0.17 12.12 -4.35
C GLU A 142 0.65 13.23 -3.70
N ILE A 143 1.50 12.87 -2.74
CA ILE A 143 2.66 13.67 -2.33
C ILE A 143 3.94 12.90 -2.65
N ASN A 144 5.03 13.62 -2.91
CA ASN A 144 6.35 13.01 -3.02
C ASN A 144 6.88 12.68 -1.63
N SER A 145 7.36 11.45 -1.44
CA SER A 145 7.91 10.95 -0.18
C SER A 145 9.31 10.40 -0.38
N ILE A 146 10.18 10.69 0.59
CA ILE A 146 11.54 10.16 0.67
C ILE A 146 11.58 9.16 1.81
N ARG A 147 11.97 7.91 1.50
CA ARG A 147 12.08 6.86 2.50
C ARG A 147 13.14 7.20 3.55
N GLY A 148 12.76 7.15 4.81
CA GLY A 148 13.65 7.31 5.95
C GLY A 148 14.56 6.10 6.17
N LEU A 149 15.43 6.21 7.16
CA LEU A 149 16.25 5.10 7.64
C LEU A 149 15.49 4.34 8.72
N ARG A 150 15.63 3.01 8.73
CA ARG A 150 15.07 2.18 9.79
C ARG A 150 15.68 2.55 11.14
N TYR A 151 14.84 2.57 12.17
CA TYR A 151 15.30 2.77 13.53
C TYR A 151 16.12 1.58 14.05
N PHE A 152 15.76 0.35 13.66
CA PHE A 152 16.36 -0.88 14.17
C PHE A 152 16.54 -1.92 13.06
N GLY A 153 17.75 -2.44 12.95
CA GLY A 153 18.11 -3.62 12.17
C GLY A 153 17.92 -3.52 10.65
N PRO A 154 18.38 -4.52 9.91
CA PRO A 154 18.21 -4.61 8.47
C PRO A 154 16.79 -5.04 8.09
N SER A 155 16.46 -4.87 6.81
CA SER A 155 15.19 -5.37 6.26
C SER A 155 15.08 -6.89 6.43
N GLN A 156 13.95 -7.36 6.96
CA GLN A 156 13.64 -8.79 7.08
C GLN A 156 13.03 -9.39 5.80
N MET A 157 13.05 -8.62 4.70
CA MET A 157 12.48 -9.02 3.42
C MET A 157 13.48 -9.86 2.63
N SER A 158 13.32 -11.18 2.62
CA SER A 158 14.07 -12.08 1.73
C SER A 158 13.59 -11.95 0.28
N LEU A 159 14.40 -12.41 -0.69
CA LEU A 159 14.04 -12.43 -2.11
C LEU A 159 12.72 -13.17 -2.35
N LEU A 160 12.52 -14.33 -1.71
CA LEU A 160 11.27 -15.11 -1.82
C LEU A 160 10.06 -14.31 -1.31
N LYS A 161 10.20 -13.64 -0.16
CA LYS A 161 9.13 -12.77 0.38
C LYS A 161 8.82 -11.60 -0.56
N LEU A 162 9.84 -11.05 -1.23
CA LEU A 162 9.67 -9.98 -2.22
C LEU A 162 8.87 -10.48 -3.43
N ILE A 163 9.19 -11.68 -3.95
CA ILE A 163 8.44 -12.32 -5.05
C ILE A 163 6.98 -12.57 -4.63
N ILE A 164 6.76 -13.18 -3.47
CA ILE A 164 5.40 -13.42 -2.94
C ILE A 164 4.62 -12.11 -2.80
N HIS A 165 5.26 -11.07 -2.28
CA HIS A 165 4.63 -9.74 -2.17
C HIS A 165 4.25 -9.18 -3.54
N SER A 166 5.13 -9.32 -4.53
CA SER A 166 4.87 -8.90 -5.91
C SER A 166 3.69 -9.63 -6.53
N LEU A 167 3.65 -10.96 -6.39
CA LEU A 167 2.53 -11.78 -6.86
C LEU A 167 1.22 -11.45 -6.13
N SER A 168 1.29 -11.12 -4.84
CA SER A 168 0.13 -10.70 -4.04
C SER A 168 -0.48 -9.38 -4.55
N ILE A 169 0.36 -8.45 -5.03
CA ILE A 169 -0.12 -7.22 -5.69
C ILE A 169 -0.85 -7.57 -7.01
N ILE A 170 -0.24 -8.41 -7.84
CA ILE A 170 -0.81 -8.82 -9.15
C ILE A 170 -2.14 -9.55 -8.94
N ALA A 171 -2.25 -10.41 -7.92
CA ALA A 171 -3.45 -11.17 -7.60
C ALA A 171 -4.66 -10.29 -7.26
N VAL A 172 -4.46 -9.07 -6.76
CA VAL A 172 -5.55 -8.10 -6.55
C VAL A 172 -6.27 -7.78 -7.85
N PHE A 173 -5.55 -7.80 -8.99
CA PHE A 173 -6.07 -7.47 -10.31
C PHE A 173 -6.43 -8.70 -11.15
N LYS A 174 -6.79 -9.81 -10.54
CA LYS A 174 -7.01 -11.13 -11.17
C LYS A 174 -7.83 -11.08 -12.47
N TYR A 175 -8.91 -10.30 -12.52
CA TYR A 175 -9.73 -10.17 -13.74
C TYR A 175 -8.98 -9.47 -14.88
N LYS A 176 -8.20 -8.43 -14.56
CA LYS A 176 -7.37 -7.75 -15.57
C LYS A 176 -6.24 -8.64 -16.05
N VAL A 177 -5.62 -9.40 -15.14
CA VAL A 177 -4.59 -10.39 -15.47
C VAL A 177 -5.16 -11.42 -16.44
N PHE A 178 -6.30 -12.03 -16.09
CA PHE A 178 -6.96 -13.02 -16.94
C PHE A 178 -7.24 -12.47 -18.35
N LEU A 179 -7.93 -11.32 -18.43
CA LEU A 179 -8.28 -10.72 -19.72
C LEU A 179 -7.03 -10.42 -20.57
N ARG A 180 -6.01 -9.78 -19.97
CA ARG A 180 -4.80 -9.42 -20.72
C ARG A 180 -3.99 -10.63 -21.14
N SER A 181 -3.86 -11.65 -20.29
CA SER A 181 -3.18 -12.90 -20.64
C SER A 181 -3.90 -13.64 -21.77
N THR A 182 -5.24 -13.70 -21.75
CA THR A 182 -6.02 -14.29 -22.83
C THR A 182 -5.82 -13.55 -24.15
N LEU A 183 -5.88 -12.22 -24.13
CA LEU A 183 -5.61 -11.40 -25.33
C LEU A 183 -4.20 -11.61 -25.88
N MET A 184 -3.19 -11.68 -25.00
CA MET A 184 -1.81 -11.96 -25.43
C MET A 184 -1.68 -13.33 -26.07
N LEU A 185 -2.32 -14.37 -25.53
CA LEU A 185 -2.32 -15.71 -26.11
C LEU A 185 -3.01 -15.74 -27.47
N ILE A 186 -4.13 -15.06 -27.65
CA ILE A 186 -4.83 -14.93 -28.93
C ILE A 186 -3.91 -14.26 -29.98
N ILE A 187 -3.28 -13.14 -29.61
CA ILE A 187 -2.35 -12.44 -30.52
C ILE A 187 -1.18 -13.36 -30.93
N LEU A 188 -0.58 -14.05 -29.96
CA LEU A 188 0.51 -14.99 -30.25
C LEU A 188 0.07 -16.13 -31.14
N PHE A 189 -1.13 -16.64 -30.96
CA PHE A 189 -1.69 -17.68 -31.87
C PHE A 189 -1.78 -17.19 -33.31
N PHE A 190 -2.36 -15.99 -33.52
CA PHE A 190 -2.47 -15.44 -34.89
C PHE A 190 -1.13 -15.00 -35.51
N LEU A 191 -0.11 -14.68 -34.71
CA LEU A 191 1.22 -14.37 -35.23
C LEU A 191 2.02 -15.62 -35.64
N ASN A 192 1.66 -16.81 -35.14
CA ASN A 192 2.30 -18.08 -35.47
C ASN A 192 1.51 -18.95 -36.49
N SER A 193 0.34 -18.47 -36.89
CA SER A 193 -0.47 -19.09 -37.96
C SER A 193 -0.17 -18.45 -39.31
#